data_9c0d788fa1d1262f2ade3a84c78f27f8
#
_entry.id   9c0d788fa1d1262f2ade3a84c78f27f8
#
_cell.length_a   1.000
_cell.length_b   1.000
_cell.length_c   1.000
_cell.angle_alpha   90.00
_cell.angle_beta   90.00
_cell.angle_gamma   90.00
#
_symmetry.space_group_name_H-M   'P 1'
#
loop_
_entity.id
_entity.type
_entity.pdbx_description
1 polymer ?
#
loop_
_entity_poly.entity_id
_entity_poly.type
_entity_poly.pdbx_seq_one_letter_code
_entity_poly.pdbx_strand_id
1 'polypeptide(L)'
;MLWRISFFLLWQLAGGGLGWWQGGPWGAALGAAIAAWAWFVWDLLRSMRVLRWLRTGDLASVPSMRGIWGEAADRARRLLRKQEAQIRDSQDRLQEILAALQASPNGVVLLDAQGRIEWCNQMAANHFGFDAQRDVMQSIGNLLRNPEFTAYFAAKDFTSDVVLEGRLSTPSRPVRISVHLHPYGDGRTLLLSRDVTALEQADAMRRDFVANVSHEIRTPLTVLTGFVETLQTLPLSADERSRYLGMMAQQAQRMQSVVQDLLTLSRLEGSPLPGMAEWTPVQSLMQRCEEEGRALSALLTQNQQRPHALRFPAADLLRAEGEIAGVPAELQSALSNLVNNAVRYTPGGGSIEVQWLRKEDGSAVFSVHDTGPGIAPEHIPRLTERFYRVDRSRSRETGGTGLGLAIVKHVLQRHGATLDIASTLGKGSVFSVTFPANRLRGFALPG
;
A
#
# COMPACT_ATOMS: atom_id res chain seq x y z
N MET A 1 1.41 32.50 64.04
CA MET A 1 0.88 33.79 64.59
C MET A 1 1.38 34.05 65.96
N LEU A 2 1.29 33.13 66.92
CA LEU A 2 1.73 33.27 68.34
C LEU A 2 3.20 33.71 68.48
N TRP A 3 4.13 33.09 67.73
CA TRP A 3 5.56 33.39 67.75
C TRP A 3 5.88 34.86 67.39
N ARG A 4 5.09 35.47 66.50
CA ARG A 4 5.24 36.85 66.06
C ARG A 4 4.82 37.84 67.15
N ILE A 5 3.73 37.52 67.83
CA ILE A 5 3.26 38.29 69.01
C ILE A 5 4.27 38.23 70.15
N SER A 6 4.78 37.02 70.42
CA SER A 6 5.80 36.82 71.43
C SER A 6 7.10 37.59 71.14
N PHE A 7 7.53 37.55 69.85
CA PHE A 7 8.73 38.26 69.42
C PHE A 7 8.53 39.79 69.44
N PHE A 8 7.35 40.28 69.06
CA PHE A 8 6.99 41.72 69.20
C PHE A 8 7.00 42.13 70.66
N LEU A 9 6.40 41.39 71.60
CA LEU A 9 6.38 41.66 73.02
C LEU A 9 7.79 41.67 73.62
N LEU A 10 8.63 40.68 73.24
CA LEU A 10 10.04 40.66 73.65
C LEU A 10 10.81 41.91 73.20
N TRP A 11 10.56 42.33 71.93
CA TRP A 11 11.17 43.52 71.36
C TRP A 11 10.71 44.79 72.06
N GLN A 12 9.42 44.87 72.51
CA GLN A 12 8.89 45.95 73.30
C GLN A 12 9.48 45.98 74.69
N LEU A 13 9.60 44.81 75.38
CA LEU A 13 10.22 44.70 76.64
C LEU A 13 11.69 45.09 76.65
N ALA A 14 12.44 44.72 75.61
CA ALA A 14 13.83 45.09 75.43
C ALA A 14 13.99 46.61 75.25
N GLY A 15 13.19 47.21 74.32
CA GLY A 15 13.20 48.66 74.08
C GLY A 15 12.76 49.47 75.26
N GLY A 16 11.70 49.02 75.98
CA GLY A 16 11.21 49.68 77.17
C GLY A 16 12.19 49.61 78.34
N GLY A 17 12.85 48.42 78.50
CA GLY A 17 13.88 48.21 79.59
C GLY A 17 15.13 49.12 79.39
N LEU A 18 15.63 49.20 78.14
CA LEU A 18 16.73 50.08 77.75
C LEU A 18 16.37 51.55 78.00
N GLY A 19 15.18 51.97 77.68
CA GLY A 19 14.68 53.36 77.85
C GLY A 19 14.49 53.71 79.34
N TRP A 20 13.98 52.74 80.17
CA TRP A 20 13.86 52.90 81.61
C TRP A 20 15.21 53.16 82.30
N TRP A 21 16.25 52.43 81.88
CA TRP A 21 17.59 52.59 82.42
C TRP A 21 18.17 53.96 82.17
N GLN A 22 17.80 54.66 81.06
CA GLN A 22 18.32 56.00 80.69
C GLN A 22 17.47 57.18 81.19
N GLY A 23 16.16 57.03 81.34
CA GLY A 23 15.27 58.14 81.57
C GLY A 23 14.00 57.87 82.40
N GLY A 24 14.02 56.76 83.21
CA GLY A 24 12.88 56.38 84.08
C GLY A 24 11.59 56.07 83.31
N PRO A 25 10.39 56.40 83.86
CA PRO A 25 9.12 56.05 83.22
C PRO A 25 8.89 56.65 81.82
N TRP A 26 9.30 57.85 81.56
CA TRP A 26 9.22 58.53 80.28
C TRP A 26 10.19 57.94 79.25
N GLY A 27 11.38 57.55 79.71
CA GLY A 27 12.34 56.86 78.85
C GLY A 27 11.84 55.46 78.44
N ALA A 28 11.16 54.72 79.27
CA ALA A 28 10.55 53.45 78.95
C ALA A 28 9.47 53.60 77.86
N ALA A 29 8.59 54.53 78.00
CA ALA A 29 7.55 54.79 77.00
C ALA A 29 8.16 55.14 75.60
N LEU A 30 9.19 56.02 75.58
CA LEU A 30 9.87 56.40 74.34
C LEU A 30 10.66 55.24 73.73
N GLY A 31 11.33 54.41 74.57
CA GLY A 31 12.06 53.24 74.12
C GLY A 31 11.15 52.19 73.52
N ALA A 32 9.99 51.93 74.12
CA ALA A 32 8.98 51.01 73.61
C ALA A 32 8.39 51.59 72.27
N ALA A 33 8.11 52.87 72.17
CA ALA A 33 7.60 53.47 70.93
C ALA A 33 8.61 53.33 69.76
N ILE A 34 9.90 53.55 70.03
CA ILE A 34 10.98 53.45 69.01
C ILE A 34 11.10 51.96 68.63
N ALA A 35 11.03 50.97 69.57
CA ALA A 35 11.06 49.58 69.27
C ALA A 35 9.86 49.13 68.41
N ALA A 36 8.65 49.64 68.71
CA ALA A 36 7.46 49.40 67.92
C ALA A 36 7.60 49.89 66.47
N TRP A 37 8.10 51.12 66.36
CA TRP A 37 8.31 51.74 65.05
C TRP A 37 9.37 50.98 64.24
N ALA A 38 10.50 50.62 64.80
CA ALA A 38 11.57 49.88 64.18
C ALA A 38 11.08 48.49 63.71
N TRP A 39 10.30 47.79 64.52
CA TRP A 39 9.69 46.49 64.17
C TRP A 39 8.70 46.65 63.01
N PHE A 40 7.84 47.69 63.03
CA PHE A 40 6.89 47.99 61.96
C PHE A 40 7.62 48.25 60.63
N VAL A 41 8.63 49.09 60.63
CA VAL A 41 9.44 49.40 59.43
C VAL A 41 10.09 48.12 58.88
N TRP A 42 10.66 47.33 59.80
CA TRP A 42 11.29 46.07 59.37
C TRP A 42 10.28 45.08 58.74
N ASP A 43 9.08 44.96 59.34
CA ASP A 43 8.01 44.11 58.80
C ASP A 43 7.49 44.64 57.45
N LEU A 44 7.35 45.96 57.33
CA LEU A 44 6.98 46.66 56.08
C LEU A 44 8.01 46.41 54.96
N LEU A 45 9.29 46.50 55.24
CA LEU A 45 10.35 46.23 54.26
C LEU A 45 10.32 44.78 53.80
N ARG A 46 10.01 43.87 54.68
CA ARG A 46 9.87 42.44 54.36
C ARG A 46 8.65 42.19 53.47
N SER A 47 7.52 42.81 53.78
CA SER A 47 6.30 42.71 52.96
C SER A 47 6.52 43.29 51.54
N MET A 48 7.20 44.44 51.47
CA MET A 48 7.54 45.10 50.19
C MET A 48 8.44 44.23 49.30
N ARG A 49 9.39 43.47 49.90
CA ARG A 49 10.24 42.55 49.14
C ARG A 49 9.41 41.40 48.56
N VAL A 50 8.48 40.83 49.31
CA VAL A 50 7.59 39.75 48.80
C VAL A 50 6.66 40.30 47.74
N LEU A 51 6.04 41.48 47.93
CA LEU A 51 5.17 42.10 46.94
C LEU A 51 5.92 42.47 45.66
N ARG A 52 7.18 42.97 45.77
CA ARG A 52 8.01 43.28 44.60
C ARG A 52 8.32 41.99 43.82
N TRP A 53 8.70 40.92 44.51
CA TRP A 53 8.95 39.61 43.90
C TRP A 53 7.68 39.04 43.23
N LEU A 54 6.51 39.13 43.87
CA LEU A 54 5.23 38.69 43.26
C LEU A 54 4.88 39.50 41.99
N ARG A 55 5.27 40.77 41.90
CA ARG A 55 5.07 41.60 40.68
C ARG A 55 6.01 41.21 39.54
N THR A 56 7.24 40.81 39.86
CA THR A 56 8.20 40.37 38.84
C THR A 56 7.93 38.95 38.35
N GLY A 57 7.31 38.10 39.20
CA GLY A 57 6.97 36.71 38.86
C GLY A 57 8.18 35.79 38.67
N ASP A 58 9.40 36.27 38.95
CA ASP A 58 10.61 35.50 38.73
C ASP A 58 10.83 34.45 39.82
N LEU A 59 10.65 33.18 39.43
CA LEU A 59 10.81 32.01 40.32
C LEU A 59 12.27 31.79 40.78
N ALA A 60 13.27 32.40 40.14
CA ALA A 60 14.68 32.26 40.49
C ALA A 60 15.06 33.19 41.65
N SER A 61 14.36 34.35 41.77
CA SER A 61 14.70 35.43 42.74
C SER A 61 13.83 35.43 44.00
N VAL A 62 13.33 34.27 44.43
CA VAL A 62 12.48 34.18 45.65
C VAL A 62 13.22 34.66 46.88
N PRO A 63 12.68 35.63 47.62
CA PRO A 63 13.32 36.14 48.84
C PRO A 63 13.32 35.08 49.92
N SER A 64 14.51 34.65 50.36
CA SER A 64 14.67 33.72 51.49
C SER A 64 14.45 34.44 52.82
N MET A 65 13.28 34.29 53.44
CA MET A 65 12.92 34.95 54.69
C MET A 65 12.28 33.95 55.65
N ARG A 66 12.51 34.17 56.98
CA ARG A 66 11.85 33.37 58.03
C ARG A 66 10.52 34.01 58.44
N GLY A 67 9.55 33.23 58.92
CA GLY A 67 8.27 33.71 59.45
C GLY A 67 7.19 33.81 58.36
N ILE A 68 6.09 34.55 58.63
CA ILE A 68 4.88 34.58 57.82
C ILE A 68 5.16 35.02 56.37
N TRP A 69 6.01 35.99 56.13
CA TRP A 69 6.36 36.46 54.78
C TRP A 69 7.18 35.45 54.01
N GLY A 70 8.04 34.67 54.70
CA GLY A 70 8.73 33.51 54.11
C GLY A 70 7.76 32.40 53.73
N GLU A 71 6.84 32.06 54.64
CA GLU A 71 5.81 31.04 54.36
C GLU A 71 4.87 31.45 53.21
N ALA A 72 4.46 32.72 53.17
CA ALA A 72 3.66 33.28 52.07
C ALA A 72 4.41 33.21 50.74
N ALA A 73 5.70 33.58 50.73
CA ALA A 73 6.53 33.51 49.52
C ALA A 73 6.70 32.03 49.03
N ASP A 74 6.95 31.09 49.96
CA ASP A 74 7.10 29.69 49.65
C ASP A 74 5.78 29.07 49.15
N ARG A 75 4.65 29.49 49.68
CA ARG A 75 3.34 29.02 49.23
C ARG A 75 3.02 29.53 47.82
N ALA A 76 3.27 30.82 47.59
CA ALA A 76 3.11 31.43 46.26
C ALA A 76 4.04 30.77 45.21
N ARG A 77 5.30 30.52 45.60
CA ARG A 77 6.26 29.82 44.74
C ARG A 77 5.77 28.42 44.36
N ARG A 78 5.21 27.65 45.29
CA ARG A 78 4.64 26.33 45.03
C ARG A 78 3.47 26.41 44.04
N LEU A 79 2.58 27.37 44.20
CA LEU A 79 1.44 27.57 43.29
C LEU A 79 1.89 27.98 41.90
N LEU A 80 2.82 28.90 41.73
CA LEU A 80 3.35 29.30 40.44
C LEU A 80 4.05 28.16 39.72
N ARG A 81 4.90 27.41 40.42
CA ARG A 81 5.54 26.19 39.88
C ARG A 81 4.55 25.17 39.40
N LYS A 82 3.47 24.93 40.16
CA LYS A 82 2.40 24.01 39.76
C LYS A 82 1.70 24.47 38.51
N GLN A 83 1.40 25.77 38.38
CA GLN A 83 0.80 26.32 37.16
C GLN A 83 1.73 26.21 35.96
N GLU A 84 3.01 26.57 36.11
CA GLU A 84 3.99 26.43 35.01
C GLU A 84 4.15 24.96 34.58
N ALA A 85 4.17 24.02 35.53
CA ALA A 85 4.23 22.60 35.21
C ALA A 85 2.97 22.12 34.44
N GLN A 86 1.78 22.59 34.84
CA GLN A 86 0.53 22.26 34.15
C GLN A 86 0.49 22.82 32.71
N ILE A 87 0.94 24.08 32.54
CA ILE A 87 1.00 24.69 31.19
C ILE A 87 1.99 23.93 30.30
N ARG A 88 3.17 23.60 30.84
CA ARG A 88 4.18 22.83 30.11
C ARG A 88 3.66 21.43 29.73
N ASP A 89 3.09 20.69 30.69
CA ASP A 89 2.49 19.37 30.42
C ASP A 89 1.39 19.44 29.36
N SER A 90 0.55 20.49 29.39
CA SER A 90 -0.47 20.68 28.36
C SER A 90 0.12 21.01 26.98
N GLN A 91 1.20 21.81 26.94
CA GLN A 91 1.89 22.12 25.68
C GLN A 91 2.59 20.88 25.11
N ASP A 92 3.25 20.11 25.97
CA ASP A 92 3.94 18.88 25.57
C ASP A 92 2.93 17.86 24.99
N ARG A 93 1.78 17.67 25.65
CA ARG A 93 0.69 16.82 25.12
C ARG A 93 0.15 17.28 23.79
N LEU A 94 -0.04 18.59 23.61
CA LEU A 94 -0.48 19.15 22.33
C LEU A 94 0.54 18.86 21.21
N GLN A 95 1.82 19.04 21.51
CA GLN A 95 2.90 18.73 20.56
C GLN A 95 2.95 17.24 20.21
N GLU A 96 2.77 16.35 21.20
CA GLU A 96 2.70 14.90 20.96
C GLU A 96 1.53 14.54 20.03
N ILE A 97 0.35 15.11 20.25
CA ILE A 97 -0.83 14.88 19.39
C ILE A 97 -0.57 15.38 17.96
N LEU A 98 -0.03 16.58 17.80
CA LEU A 98 0.30 17.11 16.47
C LEU A 98 1.39 16.29 15.78
N ALA A 99 2.39 15.80 16.51
CA ALA A 99 3.41 14.90 15.96
C ALA A 99 2.81 13.57 15.50
N ALA A 100 1.87 12.99 16.25
CA ALA A 100 1.17 11.77 15.87
C ALA A 100 0.32 11.98 14.60
N LEU A 101 -0.40 13.08 14.48
CA LEU A 101 -1.16 13.45 13.28
C LEU A 101 -0.24 13.69 12.08
N GLN A 102 0.94 14.28 12.30
CA GLN A 102 1.94 14.50 11.26
C GLN A 102 2.54 13.20 10.74
N ALA A 103 2.71 12.20 11.61
CA ALA A 103 3.20 10.87 11.25
C ALA A 103 2.13 9.94 10.64
N SER A 104 0.87 10.37 10.57
CA SER A 104 -0.22 9.58 9.99
C SER A 104 0.07 9.24 8.52
N PRO A 105 -0.15 7.97 8.09
CA PRO A 105 -0.09 7.61 6.68
C PRO A 105 -1.25 8.17 5.85
N ASN A 106 -2.30 8.66 6.51
CA ASN A 106 -3.40 9.36 5.87
C ASN A 106 -3.15 10.88 5.86
N GLY A 107 -3.60 11.54 4.81
CA GLY A 107 -3.61 12.99 4.79
C GLY A 107 -4.70 13.52 5.73
N VAL A 108 -4.33 14.48 6.55
CA VAL A 108 -5.22 15.12 7.54
C VAL A 108 -5.20 16.62 7.31
N VAL A 109 -6.39 17.22 7.15
CA VAL A 109 -6.57 18.66 7.02
C VAL A 109 -7.64 19.12 8.00
N LEU A 110 -7.35 20.14 8.81
CA LEU A 110 -8.30 20.80 9.69
C LEU A 110 -8.81 22.06 8.99
N LEU A 111 -10.13 22.15 8.85
CA LEU A 111 -10.81 23.28 8.20
C LEU A 111 -11.63 24.07 9.23
N ASP A 112 -11.60 25.39 9.11
CA ASP A 112 -12.47 26.27 9.88
C ASP A 112 -13.94 26.21 9.38
N ALA A 113 -14.84 26.95 10.04
CA ALA A 113 -16.25 27.01 9.68
C ALA A 113 -16.52 27.60 8.27
N GLN A 114 -15.54 28.28 7.68
CA GLN A 114 -15.58 28.82 6.32
C GLN A 114 -14.90 27.91 5.28
N GLY A 115 -14.39 26.76 5.68
CA GLY A 115 -13.69 25.82 4.81
C GLY A 115 -12.28 26.23 4.45
N ARG A 116 -11.61 27.05 5.31
CA ARG A 116 -10.20 27.43 5.13
C ARG A 116 -9.31 26.48 5.93
N ILE A 117 -8.12 26.22 5.42
CA ILE A 117 -7.15 25.31 6.05
C ILE A 117 -6.58 25.98 7.32
N GLU A 118 -6.89 25.42 8.50
CA GLU A 118 -6.24 25.79 9.75
C GLU A 118 -4.90 25.06 9.93
N TRP A 119 -4.84 23.81 9.50
CA TRP A 119 -3.66 22.97 9.60
C TRP A 119 -3.75 21.78 8.64
N CYS A 120 -2.62 21.31 8.13
CA CYS A 120 -2.54 20.04 7.40
C CYS A 120 -1.22 19.31 7.68
N ASN A 121 -1.25 17.98 7.58
CA ASN A 121 -0.03 17.20 7.67
C ASN A 121 0.67 17.08 6.29
N GLN A 122 1.91 16.58 6.31
CA GLN A 122 2.71 16.42 5.09
C GLN A 122 2.07 15.44 4.09
N MET A 123 1.33 14.44 4.56
CA MET A 123 0.66 13.48 3.69
C MET A 123 -0.45 14.14 2.87
N ALA A 124 -1.28 15.01 3.49
CA ALA A 124 -2.28 15.79 2.77
C ALA A 124 -1.62 16.74 1.75
N ALA A 125 -0.52 17.39 2.15
CA ALA A 125 0.25 18.24 1.25
C ALA A 125 0.73 17.45 0.00
N ASN A 126 1.20 16.22 0.18
CA ASN A 126 1.62 15.35 -0.91
C ASN A 126 0.45 14.88 -1.80
N HIS A 127 -0.69 14.51 -1.20
CA HIS A 127 -1.87 14.05 -1.93
C HIS A 127 -2.44 15.14 -2.86
N PHE A 128 -2.54 16.37 -2.37
CA PHE A 128 -3.22 17.47 -3.06
C PHE A 128 -2.27 18.52 -3.63
N GLY A 129 -1.00 18.50 -3.18
CA GLY A 129 0.00 19.46 -3.59
C GLY A 129 -0.12 20.81 -2.89
N PHE A 130 -0.60 20.81 -1.66
CA PHE A 130 -0.58 21.97 -0.80
C PHE A 130 0.84 22.28 -0.31
N ASP A 131 1.06 23.55 0.02
CA ASP A 131 2.18 23.95 0.85
C ASP A 131 1.66 24.15 2.28
N ALA A 132 2.10 23.28 3.20
CA ALA A 132 1.61 23.25 4.58
C ALA A 132 1.82 24.54 5.37
N GLN A 133 2.69 25.45 4.90
CA GLN A 133 2.94 26.74 5.53
C GLN A 133 2.27 27.90 4.79
N ARG A 134 2.35 27.90 3.45
CA ARG A 134 1.86 28.99 2.62
C ARG A 134 0.35 28.97 2.43
N ASP A 135 -0.25 27.78 2.37
CA ASP A 135 -1.66 27.64 2.02
C ASP A 135 -2.60 27.60 3.24
N VAL A 136 -2.05 27.85 4.44
CA VAL A 136 -2.84 28.10 5.66
C VAL A 136 -3.75 29.31 5.45
N MET A 137 -4.99 29.23 5.96
CA MET A 137 -6.07 30.21 5.80
C MET A 137 -6.61 30.38 4.37
N GLN A 138 -6.17 29.59 3.41
CA GLN A 138 -6.79 29.52 2.08
C GLN A 138 -8.00 28.59 2.08
N SER A 139 -8.98 28.88 1.23
CA SER A 139 -10.16 28.02 1.04
C SER A 139 -9.77 26.71 0.35
N ILE A 140 -10.15 25.59 0.96
CA ILE A 140 -9.91 24.25 0.40
C ILE A 140 -10.52 24.07 -1.01
N GLY A 141 -11.68 24.66 -1.27
CA GLY A 141 -12.34 24.60 -2.58
C GLY A 141 -11.58 25.32 -3.69
N ASN A 142 -10.77 26.33 -3.36
CA ASN A 142 -9.93 27.04 -4.35
C ASN A 142 -8.65 26.26 -4.70
N LEU A 143 -8.18 25.43 -3.77
CA LEU A 143 -7.00 24.60 -3.93
C LEU A 143 -7.33 23.28 -4.60
N LEU A 144 -8.42 22.62 -4.16
CA LEU A 144 -8.96 21.39 -4.77
C LEU A 144 -9.99 21.78 -5.84
N ARG A 145 -9.55 22.16 -7.03
CA ARG A 145 -10.39 22.56 -8.17
C ARG A 145 -11.03 21.35 -8.86
N ASN A 146 -11.63 20.47 -8.09
CA ASN A 146 -12.32 19.27 -8.59
C ASN A 146 -13.84 19.46 -8.44
N PRO A 147 -14.63 19.31 -9.53
CA PRO A 147 -16.09 19.46 -9.50
C PRO A 147 -16.78 18.50 -8.52
N GLU A 148 -16.30 17.26 -8.44
CA GLU A 148 -16.87 16.23 -7.55
C GLU A 148 -16.65 16.61 -6.09
N PHE A 149 -15.44 17.09 -5.74
CA PHE A 149 -15.15 17.59 -4.40
C PHE A 149 -16.00 18.81 -4.06
N THR A 150 -16.15 19.76 -5.00
CA THR A 150 -16.94 20.97 -4.80
C THR A 150 -18.41 20.63 -4.52
N ALA A 151 -18.98 19.71 -5.29
CA ALA A 151 -20.35 19.21 -5.09
C ALA A 151 -20.49 18.48 -3.74
N TYR A 152 -19.54 17.61 -3.39
CA TYR A 152 -19.52 16.90 -2.12
C TYR A 152 -19.44 17.85 -0.91
N PHE A 153 -18.54 18.84 -0.97
CA PHE A 153 -18.39 19.86 0.07
C PHE A 153 -19.62 20.74 0.24
N ALA A 154 -20.28 21.10 -0.88
CA ALA A 154 -21.49 21.93 -0.89
C ALA A 154 -22.74 21.17 -0.39
N ALA A 155 -22.83 19.87 -0.68
CA ALA A 155 -23.97 19.04 -0.27
C ALA A 155 -24.06 18.86 1.25
N LYS A 156 -22.95 19.00 1.98
CA LYS A 156 -22.83 18.76 3.43
C LYS A 156 -23.36 17.38 3.88
N ASP A 157 -23.46 16.43 2.94
CA ASP A 157 -23.76 15.05 3.20
C ASP A 157 -22.44 14.25 3.11
N PHE A 158 -21.88 13.93 4.25
CA PHE A 158 -20.58 13.28 4.38
C PHE A 158 -20.72 11.80 4.78
N THR A 159 -21.80 11.15 4.34
CA THR A 159 -22.04 9.72 4.60
C THR A 159 -21.19 8.79 3.74
N SER A 160 -20.68 9.29 2.62
CA SER A 160 -19.83 8.54 1.68
C SER A 160 -18.56 9.30 1.36
N ASP A 161 -17.53 8.57 0.95
CA ASP A 161 -16.28 9.14 0.47
C ASP A 161 -16.42 9.66 -0.96
N VAL A 162 -15.63 10.66 -1.32
CA VAL A 162 -15.41 11.05 -2.72
C VAL A 162 -14.01 10.64 -3.14
N VAL A 163 -13.87 10.01 -4.32
CA VAL A 163 -12.56 9.59 -4.86
C VAL A 163 -12.13 10.58 -5.92
N LEU A 164 -10.96 11.18 -5.69
CA LEU A 164 -10.38 12.22 -6.54
C LEU A 164 -9.10 11.73 -7.20
N GLU A 165 -8.69 12.40 -8.26
CA GLU A 165 -7.36 12.23 -8.81
C GLU A 165 -6.34 12.96 -7.96
N GLY A 166 -5.29 12.24 -7.52
CA GLY A 166 -4.17 12.82 -6.79
C GLY A 166 -3.31 13.70 -7.72
N ARG A 167 -2.58 14.66 -7.15
CA ARG A 167 -1.73 15.60 -7.92
C ARG A 167 -0.68 14.90 -8.79
N LEU A 168 -0.13 13.78 -8.34
CA LEU A 168 0.89 13.01 -9.05
C LEU A 168 0.29 12.04 -10.08
N SER A 169 -1.02 12.10 -10.33
CA SER A 169 -1.70 11.26 -11.32
C SER A 169 -1.22 11.60 -12.72
N THR A 170 -0.88 10.56 -13.48
CA THR A 170 -0.58 10.63 -14.91
C THR A 170 -1.36 9.54 -15.64
N PRO A 171 -1.61 9.64 -16.95
CA PRO A 171 -2.30 8.59 -17.71
C PRO A 171 -1.62 7.21 -17.58
N SER A 172 -0.29 7.19 -17.43
CA SER A 172 0.49 5.96 -17.24
C SER A 172 0.56 5.48 -15.78
N ARG A 173 0.31 6.37 -14.82
CA ARG A 173 0.32 6.08 -13.38
C ARG A 173 -0.79 6.85 -12.68
N PRO A 174 -2.03 6.40 -12.79
CA PRO A 174 -3.15 7.05 -12.12
C PRO A 174 -2.99 6.92 -10.59
N VAL A 175 -3.22 8.02 -9.88
CA VAL A 175 -3.26 8.07 -8.41
C VAL A 175 -4.66 8.45 -8.00
N ARG A 176 -5.28 7.63 -7.14
CA ARG A 176 -6.66 7.79 -6.66
C ARG A 176 -6.64 8.06 -5.16
N ILE A 177 -7.22 9.19 -4.76
CA ILE A 177 -7.28 9.62 -3.37
C ILE A 177 -8.73 9.64 -2.90
N SER A 178 -9.08 8.79 -1.95
CA SER A 178 -10.36 8.87 -1.24
C SER A 178 -10.30 10.01 -0.24
N VAL A 179 -11.35 10.83 -0.22
CA VAL A 179 -11.52 11.97 0.68
C VAL A 179 -12.81 11.79 1.47
N HIS A 180 -12.69 11.88 2.79
CA HIS A 180 -13.83 11.87 3.71
C HIS A 180 -13.82 13.10 4.58
N LEU A 181 -15.00 13.71 4.77
CA LEU A 181 -15.19 14.91 5.58
C LEU A 181 -15.95 14.56 6.87
N HIS A 182 -15.41 14.94 8.01
CA HIS A 182 -16.02 14.76 9.32
C HIS A 182 -16.26 16.13 9.98
N PRO A 183 -17.51 16.53 10.19
CA PRO A 183 -17.80 17.71 11.00
C PRO A 183 -17.36 17.51 12.45
N TYR A 184 -16.76 18.54 13.06
CA TYR A 184 -16.40 18.51 14.47
C TYR A 184 -16.47 19.92 15.08
N GLY A 185 -16.59 19.99 16.40
CA GLY A 185 -16.65 21.26 17.12
C GLY A 185 -17.71 22.25 16.57
N ASP A 186 -17.43 23.53 16.67
CA ASP A 186 -18.36 24.60 16.26
C ASP A 186 -18.25 24.90 14.74
N GLY A 187 -18.76 23.98 13.92
CA GLY A 187 -18.82 24.15 12.47
C GLY A 187 -17.51 23.86 11.72
N ARG A 188 -16.48 23.35 12.39
CA ARG A 188 -15.23 22.92 11.80
C ARG A 188 -15.38 21.59 11.09
N THR A 189 -14.47 21.31 10.16
CA THR A 189 -14.48 20.05 9.39
C THR A 189 -13.07 19.46 9.35
N LEU A 190 -12.99 18.16 9.67
CA LEU A 190 -11.80 17.35 9.48
C LEU A 190 -11.88 16.68 8.10
N LEU A 191 -10.90 16.92 7.24
CA LEU A 191 -10.73 16.22 5.98
C LEU A 191 -9.68 15.13 6.18
N LEU A 192 -10.08 13.88 5.90
CA LEU A 192 -9.18 12.73 5.82
C LEU A 192 -8.98 12.35 4.36
N SER A 193 -7.75 12.12 3.95
CA SER A 193 -7.45 11.62 2.60
C SER A 193 -6.58 10.38 2.66
N ARG A 194 -6.89 9.41 1.80
CA ARG A 194 -6.19 8.13 1.73
C ARG A 194 -5.90 7.75 0.27
N ASP A 195 -4.69 7.28 0.01
CA ASP A 195 -4.38 6.68 -1.28
C ASP A 195 -5.08 5.31 -1.40
N VAL A 196 -6.01 5.23 -2.34
CA VAL A 196 -6.80 4.02 -2.64
C VAL A 196 -6.48 3.46 -4.02
N THR A 197 -5.38 3.92 -4.63
CA THR A 197 -4.98 3.53 -5.99
C THR A 197 -4.92 2.01 -6.16
N ALA A 198 -4.24 1.33 -5.26
CA ALA A 198 -4.11 -0.14 -5.32
C ALA A 198 -5.46 -0.85 -5.15
N LEU A 199 -6.34 -0.33 -4.27
CA LEU A 199 -7.68 -0.88 -4.04
C LEU A 199 -8.57 -0.68 -5.28
N GLU A 200 -8.62 0.53 -5.82
CA GLU A 200 -9.38 0.86 -7.04
C GLU A 200 -8.90 0.05 -8.24
N GLN A 201 -7.58 -0.11 -8.41
CA GLN A 201 -7.02 -0.95 -9.46
C GLN A 201 -7.40 -2.43 -9.29
N ALA A 202 -7.37 -2.96 -8.08
CA ALA A 202 -7.78 -4.33 -7.80
C ALA A 202 -9.28 -4.53 -8.10
N ASP A 203 -10.13 -3.58 -7.71
CA ASP A 203 -11.57 -3.63 -7.98
C ASP A 203 -11.90 -3.46 -9.48
N ALA A 204 -11.18 -2.61 -10.18
CA ALA A 204 -11.30 -2.47 -11.64
C ALA A 204 -10.90 -3.78 -12.33
N MET A 205 -9.73 -4.34 -11.98
CA MET A 205 -9.28 -5.63 -12.52
C MET A 205 -10.28 -6.76 -12.25
N ARG A 206 -10.91 -6.78 -11.06
CA ARG A 206 -11.93 -7.76 -10.71
C ARG A 206 -13.20 -7.60 -11.57
N ARG A 207 -13.68 -6.37 -11.76
CA ARG A 207 -14.84 -6.08 -12.62
C ARG A 207 -14.57 -6.46 -14.07
N ASP A 208 -13.42 -6.10 -14.60
CA ASP A 208 -12.99 -6.44 -15.96
C ASP A 208 -12.85 -7.95 -16.15
N PHE A 209 -12.35 -8.65 -15.15
CA PHE A 209 -12.25 -10.10 -15.13
C PHE A 209 -13.64 -10.75 -15.28
N VAL A 210 -14.62 -10.35 -14.44
CA VAL A 210 -15.99 -10.91 -14.50
C VAL A 210 -16.66 -10.60 -15.84
N ALA A 211 -16.48 -9.38 -16.35
CA ALA A 211 -17.02 -8.99 -17.66
C ALA A 211 -16.42 -9.84 -18.78
N ASN A 212 -15.10 -9.99 -18.81
CA ASN A 212 -14.40 -10.77 -19.84
C ASN A 212 -14.75 -12.26 -19.78
N VAL A 213 -14.84 -12.86 -18.58
CA VAL A 213 -15.33 -14.25 -18.40
C VAL A 213 -16.70 -14.40 -19.01
N SER A 214 -17.62 -13.47 -18.69
CA SER A 214 -18.98 -13.53 -19.21
C SER A 214 -19.02 -13.46 -20.74
N HIS A 215 -18.18 -12.63 -21.34
CA HIS A 215 -18.06 -12.52 -22.79
C HIS A 215 -17.45 -13.78 -23.44
N GLU A 216 -16.36 -14.32 -22.88
CA GLU A 216 -15.68 -15.50 -23.42
C GLU A 216 -16.50 -16.80 -23.28
N ILE A 217 -17.46 -16.85 -22.34
CA ILE A 217 -18.43 -17.95 -22.21
C ILE A 217 -19.65 -17.73 -23.11
N ARG A 218 -20.19 -16.52 -23.20
CA ARG A 218 -21.40 -16.21 -23.97
C ARG A 218 -21.22 -16.49 -25.46
N THR A 219 -20.09 -16.08 -26.04
CA THR A 219 -19.83 -16.21 -27.48
C THR A 219 -19.90 -17.68 -27.96
N PRO A 220 -19.16 -18.66 -27.41
CA PRO A 220 -19.27 -20.05 -27.84
C PRO A 220 -20.65 -20.65 -27.53
N LEU A 221 -21.30 -20.23 -26.45
CA LEU A 221 -22.64 -20.71 -26.12
C LEU A 221 -23.67 -20.27 -27.15
N THR A 222 -23.63 -19.00 -27.61
CA THR A 222 -24.50 -18.50 -28.68
C THR A 222 -24.27 -19.25 -29.99
N VAL A 223 -23.02 -19.56 -30.32
CA VAL A 223 -22.68 -20.36 -31.52
C VAL A 223 -23.21 -21.79 -31.41
N LEU A 224 -23.07 -22.42 -30.23
CA LEU A 224 -23.63 -23.77 -29.99
C LEU A 224 -25.15 -23.78 -30.14
N THR A 225 -25.84 -22.78 -29.55
CA THR A 225 -27.30 -22.67 -29.67
C THR A 225 -27.74 -22.52 -31.13
N GLY A 226 -27.04 -21.66 -31.91
CA GLY A 226 -27.34 -21.49 -33.32
C GLY A 226 -27.12 -22.76 -34.16
N PHE A 227 -26.09 -23.56 -33.85
CA PHE A 227 -25.90 -24.85 -34.53
C PHE A 227 -26.96 -25.88 -34.11
N VAL A 228 -27.41 -25.91 -32.86
CA VAL A 228 -28.51 -26.75 -32.42
C VAL A 228 -29.80 -26.37 -33.15
N GLU A 229 -30.14 -25.09 -33.22
CA GLU A 229 -31.31 -24.61 -33.98
C GLU A 229 -31.21 -25.00 -35.46
N THR A 230 -30.03 -24.84 -36.09
CA THR A 230 -29.80 -25.24 -37.50
C THR A 230 -30.01 -26.75 -37.70
N LEU A 231 -29.47 -27.58 -36.81
CA LEU A 231 -29.61 -29.03 -36.85
C LEU A 231 -31.07 -29.49 -36.67
N GLN A 232 -31.86 -28.70 -35.91
CA GLN A 232 -33.27 -29.03 -35.65
C GLN A 232 -34.24 -28.54 -36.74
N THR A 233 -33.90 -27.41 -37.42
CA THR A 233 -34.87 -26.77 -38.31
C THR A 233 -34.59 -27.00 -39.80
N LEU A 234 -33.35 -27.30 -40.17
CA LEU A 234 -32.97 -27.47 -41.57
C LEU A 234 -32.77 -28.94 -41.97
N PRO A 235 -33.23 -29.36 -43.18
CA PRO A 235 -32.92 -30.66 -43.74
C PRO A 235 -31.47 -30.65 -44.23
N LEU A 236 -30.54 -31.18 -43.42
CA LEU A 236 -29.12 -31.22 -43.68
C LEU A 236 -28.68 -32.56 -44.23
N SER A 237 -27.72 -32.57 -45.16
CA SER A 237 -27.01 -33.78 -45.60
C SER A 237 -26.19 -34.39 -44.45
N ALA A 238 -25.80 -35.65 -44.56
CA ALA A 238 -24.97 -36.34 -43.59
C ALA A 238 -23.62 -35.63 -43.36
N ASP A 239 -23.02 -35.08 -44.43
CA ASP A 239 -21.74 -34.37 -44.38
C ASP A 239 -21.88 -33.01 -43.66
N GLU A 240 -22.93 -32.25 -43.98
CA GLU A 240 -23.22 -30.98 -43.29
C GLU A 240 -23.49 -31.20 -41.81
N ARG A 241 -24.29 -32.20 -41.44
CA ARG A 241 -24.54 -32.57 -40.05
C ARG A 241 -23.24 -32.92 -39.31
N SER A 242 -22.37 -33.74 -39.92
CA SER A 242 -21.08 -34.13 -39.35
C SER A 242 -20.19 -32.91 -39.14
N ARG A 243 -20.19 -31.97 -40.12
CA ARG A 243 -19.44 -30.69 -40.04
C ARG A 243 -19.92 -29.82 -38.88
N TYR A 244 -21.25 -29.63 -38.72
CA TYR A 244 -21.80 -28.84 -37.63
C TYR A 244 -21.53 -29.47 -36.27
N LEU A 245 -21.66 -30.79 -36.12
CA LEU A 245 -21.31 -31.49 -34.89
C LEU A 245 -19.82 -31.36 -34.57
N GLY A 246 -18.94 -31.37 -35.56
CA GLY A 246 -17.50 -31.13 -35.36
C GLY A 246 -17.23 -29.69 -34.86
N MET A 247 -17.91 -28.69 -35.44
CA MET A 247 -17.79 -27.31 -34.97
C MET A 247 -18.33 -27.14 -33.55
N MET A 248 -19.43 -27.81 -33.18
CA MET A 248 -19.97 -27.80 -31.83
C MET A 248 -19.00 -28.43 -30.84
N ALA A 249 -18.40 -29.59 -31.17
CA ALA A 249 -17.39 -30.22 -30.35
C ALA A 249 -16.18 -29.30 -30.10
N GLN A 250 -15.73 -28.57 -31.10
CA GLN A 250 -14.65 -27.60 -30.99
C GLN A 250 -15.02 -26.44 -30.05
N GLN A 251 -16.25 -25.92 -30.13
CA GLN A 251 -16.70 -24.84 -29.21
C GLN A 251 -16.83 -25.34 -27.76
N ALA A 252 -17.34 -26.56 -27.56
CA ALA A 252 -17.43 -27.19 -26.24
C ALA A 252 -16.03 -27.37 -25.61
N GLN A 253 -15.07 -27.89 -26.39
CA GLN A 253 -13.68 -28.04 -25.94
C GLN A 253 -13.03 -26.70 -25.57
N ARG A 254 -13.31 -25.64 -26.36
CA ARG A 254 -12.85 -24.30 -26.04
C ARG A 254 -13.42 -23.79 -24.72
N MET A 255 -14.73 -23.94 -24.49
CA MET A 255 -15.37 -23.58 -23.21
C MET A 255 -14.74 -24.32 -22.04
N GLN A 256 -14.50 -25.62 -22.19
CA GLN A 256 -13.86 -26.43 -21.17
C GLN A 256 -12.45 -25.90 -20.82
N SER A 257 -11.66 -25.52 -21.83
CA SER A 257 -10.34 -24.92 -21.61
C SER A 257 -10.44 -23.59 -20.86
N VAL A 258 -11.39 -22.72 -21.20
CA VAL A 258 -11.61 -21.44 -20.48
C VAL A 258 -11.95 -21.70 -19.01
N VAL A 259 -12.88 -22.64 -18.74
CA VAL A 259 -13.26 -23.00 -17.36
C VAL A 259 -12.09 -23.56 -16.57
N GLN A 260 -11.28 -24.44 -17.20
CA GLN A 260 -10.11 -25.04 -16.56
C GLN A 260 -9.04 -23.99 -16.21
N ASP A 261 -8.78 -23.05 -17.12
CA ASP A 261 -7.85 -21.95 -16.89
C ASP A 261 -8.34 -21.03 -15.75
N LEU A 262 -9.65 -20.74 -15.69
CA LEU A 262 -10.28 -19.97 -14.61
C LEU A 262 -10.14 -20.66 -13.26
N LEU A 263 -10.41 -21.97 -13.18
CA LEU A 263 -10.26 -22.76 -11.95
C LEU A 263 -8.80 -22.80 -11.51
N THR A 264 -7.87 -22.92 -12.46
CA THR A 264 -6.43 -22.89 -12.18
C THR A 264 -6.03 -21.53 -11.60
N LEU A 265 -6.45 -20.43 -12.22
CA LEU A 265 -6.16 -19.07 -11.74
C LEU A 265 -6.77 -18.82 -10.36
N SER A 266 -8.01 -19.22 -10.14
CA SER A 266 -8.70 -19.10 -8.85
C SER A 266 -7.97 -19.87 -7.73
N ARG A 267 -7.48 -21.07 -8.01
CA ARG A 267 -6.68 -21.85 -7.07
C ARG A 267 -5.34 -21.16 -6.74
N LEU A 268 -4.65 -20.64 -7.76
CA LEU A 268 -3.38 -19.93 -7.59
C LEU A 268 -3.53 -18.70 -6.71
N GLU A 269 -4.66 -17.96 -6.80
CA GLU A 269 -4.93 -16.78 -5.98
C GLU A 269 -5.33 -17.10 -4.55
N GLY A 270 -6.03 -18.19 -4.33
CA GLY A 270 -6.54 -18.59 -3.01
C GLY A 270 -5.62 -19.49 -2.20
N SER A 271 -4.54 -20.03 -2.80
CA SER A 271 -3.65 -20.96 -2.12
C SER A 271 -2.46 -20.30 -1.45
N PRO A 272 -1.95 -20.83 -0.34
CA PRO A 272 -0.71 -20.34 0.28
C PRO A 272 0.47 -20.47 -0.69
N LEU A 273 1.53 -19.69 -0.45
CA LEU A 273 2.75 -19.75 -1.27
C LEU A 273 3.38 -21.14 -1.20
N PRO A 274 3.88 -21.68 -2.34
CA PRO A 274 4.55 -22.98 -2.38
C PRO A 274 5.77 -23.01 -1.46
N GLY A 275 5.82 -24.00 -0.58
CA GLY A 275 6.99 -24.28 0.24
C GLY A 275 8.17 -24.82 -0.58
N MET A 276 9.23 -25.21 0.15
CA MET A 276 10.41 -25.88 -0.41
C MET A 276 10.42 -27.39 -0.11
N ALA A 277 9.29 -27.95 0.33
CA ALA A 277 9.24 -29.34 0.75
C ALA A 277 9.08 -30.31 -0.43
N GLU A 278 8.46 -29.88 -1.51
CA GLU A 278 8.17 -30.70 -2.69
C GLU A 278 9.13 -30.35 -3.81
N TRP A 279 9.80 -31.40 -4.34
CA TRP A 279 10.83 -31.29 -5.36
C TRP A 279 10.42 -32.06 -6.61
N THR A 280 10.51 -31.43 -7.76
CA THR A 280 10.14 -32.00 -9.05
C THR A 280 11.35 -32.08 -9.96
N PRO A 281 11.68 -33.28 -10.50
CA PRO A 281 12.77 -33.43 -11.47
C PRO A 281 12.56 -32.58 -12.71
N VAL A 282 13.56 -31.79 -13.10
CA VAL A 282 13.55 -30.96 -14.33
C VAL A 282 13.24 -31.83 -15.54
N GLN A 283 13.86 -33.03 -15.61
CA GLN A 283 13.64 -33.98 -16.69
C GLN A 283 12.16 -34.31 -16.86
N SER A 284 11.43 -34.59 -15.77
CA SER A 284 10.01 -34.98 -15.85
C SER A 284 9.13 -33.84 -16.34
N LEU A 285 9.42 -32.60 -15.95
CA LEU A 285 8.72 -31.40 -16.44
C LEU A 285 8.96 -31.20 -17.94
N MET A 286 10.22 -31.31 -18.38
CA MET A 286 10.58 -31.17 -19.79
C MET A 286 9.96 -32.24 -20.67
N GLN A 287 9.99 -33.51 -20.22
CA GLN A 287 9.38 -34.61 -20.95
C GLN A 287 7.88 -34.38 -21.18
N ARG A 288 7.15 -33.98 -20.15
CA ARG A 288 5.72 -33.68 -20.29
C ARG A 288 5.47 -32.49 -21.21
N CYS A 289 6.28 -31.41 -21.12
CA CYS A 289 6.18 -30.29 -22.05
C CYS A 289 6.42 -30.73 -23.51
N GLU A 290 7.37 -31.63 -23.72
CA GLU A 290 7.66 -32.21 -25.05
C GLU A 290 6.50 -33.03 -25.57
N GLU A 291 5.94 -33.97 -24.76
CA GLU A 291 4.80 -34.79 -25.12
C GLU A 291 3.57 -33.94 -25.50
N GLU A 292 3.21 -32.98 -24.66
CA GLU A 292 2.09 -32.04 -24.90
C GLU A 292 2.33 -31.15 -26.13
N GLY A 293 3.53 -30.57 -26.26
CA GLY A 293 3.88 -29.71 -27.40
C GLY A 293 3.87 -30.48 -28.74
N ARG A 294 4.40 -31.70 -28.77
CA ARG A 294 4.36 -32.58 -29.97
C ARG A 294 2.95 -32.99 -30.33
N ALA A 295 2.12 -33.35 -29.35
CA ALA A 295 0.71 -33.72 -29.58
C ALA A 295 -0.07 -32.51 -30.15
N LEU A 296 0.10 -31.32 -29.57
CA LEU A 296 -0.55 -30.12 -30.06
C LEU A 296 -0.05 -29.72 -31.47
N SER A 297 1.26 -29.84 -31.73
CA SER A 297 1.83 -29.59 -33.06
C SER A 297 1.24 -30.51 -34.10
N ALA A 298 1.17 -31.83 -33.83
CA ALA A 298 0.59 -32.80 -34.74
C ALA A 298 -0.88 -32.47 -35.06
N LEU A 299 -1.66 -32.05 -34.06
CA LEU A 299 -3.06 -31.65 -34.25
C LEU A 299 -3.19 -30.42 -35.14
N LEU A 300 -2.41 -29.40 -34.90
CA LEU A 300 -2.50 -28.13 -35.63
C LEU A 300 -1.95 -28.21 -37.08
N THR A 301 -1.01 -29.11 -37.30
CA THR A 301 -0.41 -29.33 -38.65
C THR A 301 -0.96 -30.49 -39.41
N GLN A 302 -2.01 -31.19 -38.91
CA GLN A 302 -2.61 -32.34 -39.52
C GLN A 302 -3.03 -32.16 -41.01
N ASN A 303 -3.47 -30.95 -41.34
CA ASN A 303 -3.87 -30.55 -42.67
C ASN A 303 -2.82 -29.72 -43.41
N GLN A 304 -1.62 -29.54 -42.84
CA GLN A 304 -0.54 -28.74 -43.41
C GLN A 304 0.57 -29.67 -43.94
N GLN A 305 1.20 -29.28 -45.04
CA GLN A 305 2.26 -30.09 -45.68
C GLN A 305 3.58 -30.13 -44.88
N ARG A 306 3.75 -29.28 -43.84
CA ARG A 306 5.00 -29.17 -43.07
C ARG A 306 4.70 -29.07 -41.58
N PRO A 307 5.07 -30.09 -40.79
CA PRO A 307 4.99 -30.02 -39.34
C PRO A 307 5.99 -29.01 -38.76
N HIS A 308 5.75 -28.59 -37.50
CA HIS A 308 6.73 -27.75 -36.77
C HIS A 308 8.01 -28.55 -36.48
N ALA A 309 9.17 -27.89 -36.54
CA ALA A 309 10.43 -28.42 -36.08
C ALA A 309 10.58 -28.13 -34.57
N LEU A 310 10.16 -29.10 -33.72
CA LEU A 310 10.30 -28.97 -32.25
C LEU A 310 11.61 -29.58 -31.81
N ARG A 311 12.42 -28.80 -31.06
CA ARG A 311 13.68 -29.21 -30.46
C ARG A 311 13.60 -29.05 -28.95
N PHE A 312 13.97 -30.11 -28.23
CA PHE A 312 14.07 -30.13 -26.77
C PHE A 312 15.45 -30.59 -26.36
N PRO A 313 15.93 -30.22 -25.14
CA PRO A 313 17.19 -30.72 -24.62
C PRO A 313 17.19 -32.27 -24.51
N ALA A 314 18.34 -32.88 -24.74
CA ALA A 314 18.46 -34.33 -24.61
C ALA A 314 18.20 -34.77 -23.15
N ALA A 315 17.49 -35.91 -23.00
CA ALA A 315 17.08 -36.40 -21.67
C ALA A 315 18.27 -36.68 -20.72
N ASP A 316 19.41 -37.06 -21.26
CA ASP A 316 20.62 -37.32 -20.46
C ASP A 316 21.22 -36.03 -19.88
N LEU A 317 21.15 -34.90 -20.61
CA LEU A 317 21.55 -33.60 -20.10
C LEU A 317 20.64 -33.14 -18.98
N LEU A 318 19.34 -33.36 -19.13
CA LEU A 318 18.33 -32.93 -18.15
C LEU A 318 18.41 -33.71 -16.83
N ARG A 319 18.92 -34.94 -16.83
CA ARG A 319 19.16 -35.71 -15.59
C ARG A 319 20.16 -35.05 -14.67
N ALA A 320 21.17 -34.39 -15.21
CA ALA A 320 22.19 -33.72 -14.43
C ALA A 320 21.72 -32.37 -13.84
N GLU A 321 20.60 -31.80 -14.35
CA GLU A 321 20.08 -30.51 -13.96
C GLU A 321 19.37 -30.48 -12.60
N GLY A 322 19.00 -31.66 -12.06
CA GLY A 322 18.43 -31.81 -10.74
C GLY A 322 16.92 -31.54 -10.66
N GLU A 323 16.51 -30.87 -9.60
CA GLU A 323 15.08 -30.69 -9.25
C GLU A 323 14.76 -29.25 -8.92
N ILE A 324 13.48 -28.86 -9.12
CA ILE A 324 12.91 -27.56 -8.75
C ILE A 324 11.98 -27.73 -7.54
N ALA A 325 12.14 -26.89 -6.52
CA ALA A 325 11.22 -26.82 -5.39
C ALA A 325 9.94 -26.08 -5.77
N GLY A 326 8.79 -26.72 -5.59
CA GLY A 326 7.48 -26.11 -5.84
C GLY A 326 6.41 -27.14 -6.12
N VAL A 327 5.19 -26.67 -6.36
CA VAL A 327 4.04 -27.52 -6.68
C VAL A 327 4.16 -28.02 -8.12
N PRO A 328 4.29 -29.37 -8.34
CA PRO A 328 4.57 -29.93 -9.67
C PRO A 328 3.52 -29.53 -10.72
N ALA A 329 2.23 -29.53 -10.35
CA ALA A 329 1.15 -29.18 -11.25
C ALA A 329 1.18 -27.69 -11.67
N GLU A 330 1.59 -26.79 -10.77
CA GLU A 330 1.74 -25.37 -11.08
C GLU A 330 2.93 -25.17 -12.04
N LEU A 331 4.09 -25.76 -11.72
CA LEU A 331 5.29 -25.67 -12.57
C LEU A 331 5.01 -26.23 -13.98
N GLN A 332 4.41 -27.43 -14.07
CA GLN A 332 4.01 -28.03 -15.35
C GLN A 332 3.08 -27.10 -16.13
N SER A 333 2.04 -26.58 -15.49
CA SER A 333 1.08 -25.66 -16.13
C SER A 333 1.77 -24.43 -16.71
N ALA A 334 2.73 -23.83 -15.98
CA ALA A 334 3.44 -22.65 -16.45
C ALA A 334 4.33 -22.95 -17.67
N LEU A 335 5.15 -24.01 -17.59
CA LEU A 335 6.09 -24.34 -18.65
C LEU A 335 5.34 -24.84 -19.90
N SER A 336 4.31 -25.69 -19.75
CA SER A 336 3.47 -26.13 -20.86
C SER A 336 2.73 -24.98 -21.56
N ASN A 337 2.24 -23.98 -20.79
CA ASN A 337 1.61 -22.80 -21.39
C ASN A 337 2.56 -22.05 -22.33
N LEU A 338 3.84 -21.92 -21.98
CA LEU A 338 4.84 -21.27 -22.82
C LEU A 338 5.10 -22.07 -24.12
N VAL A 339 5.30 -23.36 -23.99
CA VAL A 339 5.51 -24.25 -25.14
C VAL A 339 4.28 -24.28 -26.05
N ASN A 340 3.09 -24.43 -25.47
CA ASN A 340 1.82 -24.45 -26.23
C ASN A 340 1.55 -23.10 -26.94
N ASN A 341 1.93 -21.98 -26.32
CA ASN A 341 1.86 -20.68 -27.00
C ASN A 341 2.78 -20.63 -28.24
N ALA A 342 4.05 -21.07 -28.10
CA ALA A 342 4.96 -21.12 -29.21
C ALA A 342 4.42 -22.01 -30.36
N VAL A 343 3.87 -23.18 -30.04
CA VAL A 343 3.26 -24.08 -31.04
C VAL A 343 2.04 -23.46 -31.72
N ARG A 344 1.18 -22.77 -30.97
CA ARG A 344 -0.03 -22.14 -31.53
C ARG A 344 0.24 -20.96 -32.44
N TYR A 345 1.27 -20.17 -32.14
CA TYR A 345 1.56 -18.95 -32.86
C TYR A 345 2.62 -19.09 -33.95
N THR A 346 3.34 -20.21 -34.00
CA THR A 346 4.28 -20.52 -35.06
C THR A 346 3.55 -21.13 -36.26
N PRO A 347 3.70 -20.62 -37.49
CA PRO A 347 3.12 -21.26 -38.67
C PRO A 347 3.73 -22.65 -38.92
N GLY A 348 2.97 -23.53 -39.59
CA GLY A 348 3.48 -24.85 -39.99
C GLY A 348 4.79 -24.75 -40.78
N GLY A 349 5.74 -25.60 -40.46
CA GLY A 349 7.11 -25.56 -41.00
C GLY A 349 8.06 -24.64 -40.24
N GLY A 350 7.58 -23.85 -39.28
CA GLY A 350 8.41 -23.05 -38.38
C GLY A 350 9.15 -23.88 -37.33
N SER A 351 10.11 -23.26 -36.63
CA SER A 351 10.96 -23.90 -35.63
C SER A 351 10.59 -23.40 -34.22
N ILE A 352 10.56 -24.33 -33.28
CA ILE A 352 10.36 -24.06 -31.85
C ILE A 352 11.46 -24.79 -31.10
N GLU A 353 12.25 -24.04 -30.33
CA GLU A 353 13.36 -24.58 -29.56
C GLU A 353 13.17 -24.29 -28.09
N VAL A 354 13.17 -25.34 -27.30
CA VAL A 354 13.08 -25.28 -25.82
C VAL A 354 14.47 -25.53 -25.26
N GLN A 355 14.92 -24.68 -24.36
CA GLN A 355 16.23 -24.78 -23.74
C GLN A 355 16.09 -24.74 -22.21
N TRP A 356 17.02 -25.41 -21.54
CA TRP A 356 17.25 -25.31 -20.11
C TRP A 356 18.74 -25.07 -19.88
N LEU A 357 19.06 -23.96 -19.20
CA LEU A 357 20.44 -23.57 -18.96
C LEU A 357 20.62 -23.19 -17.49
N ARG A 358 21.59 -23.80 -16.83
CA ARG A 358 22.03 -23.41 -15.50
C ARG A 358 23.10 -22.35 -15.58
N LYS A 359 22.93 -21.27 -14.80
CA LYS A 359 23.89 -20.15 -14.75
C LYS A 359 24.93 -20.36 -13.65
N GLU A 360 26.03 -19.63 -13.72
CA GLU A 360 27.12 -19.65 -12.72
C GLU A 360 26.68 -19.21 -11.33
N ASP A 361 25.66 -18.34 -11.23
CA ASP A 361 25.05 -17.89 -9.97
C ASP A 361 24.14 -18.94 -9.31
N GLY A 362 24.04 -20.13 -9.91
CA GLY A 362 23.17 -21.23 -9.45
C GLY A 362 21.72 -21.12 -9.86
N SER A 363 21.28 -20.03 -10.49
CA SER A 363 19.96 -19.91 -11.11
C SER A 363 19.84 -20.76 -12.36
N ALA A 364 18.60 -21.05 -12.80
CA ALA A 364 18.36 -21.76 -14.06
C ALA A 364 17.38 -20.98 -14.94
N VAL A 365 17.61 -21.04 -16.24
CA VAL A 365 16.75 -20.40 -17.23
C VAL A 365 16.10 -21.48 -18.11
N PHE A 366 14.78 -21.52 -18.09
CA PHE A 366 13.98 -22.19 -19.09
C PHE A 366 13.62 -21.20 -20.18
N SER A 367 13.86 -21.49 -21.43
CA SER A 367 13.50 -20.61 -22.53
C SER A 367 12.82 -21.34 -23.68
N VAL A 368 11.86 -20.67 -24.30
CA VAL A 368 11.16 -21.13 -25.49
C VAL A 368 11.37 -20.11 -26.59
N HIS A 369 12.01 -20.53 -27.66
CA HIS A 369 12.29 -19.73 -28.84
C HIS A 369 11.37 -20.16 -29.97
N ASP A 370 10.66 -19.25 -30.59
CA ASP A 370 9.79 -19.52 -31.74
C ASP A 370 10.15 -18.64 -32.95
N THR A 371 9.85 -19.14 -34.15
CA THR A 371 9.97 -18.40 -35.42
C THR A 371 8.61 -17.92 -35.91
N GLY A 372 7.73 -17.58 -35.00
CA GLY A 372 6.40 -17.03 -35.31
C GLY A 372 6.43 -15.60 -35.84
N PRO A 373 5.29 -14.94 -35.90
CA PRO A 373 5.16 -13.59 -36.48
C PRO A 373 5.82 -12.51 -35.60
N GLY A 374 6.26 -12.84 -34.39
CA GLY A 374 6.75 -11.88 -33.42
C GLY A 374 5.66 -10.97 -32.85
N ILE A 375 6.03 -10.13 -31.90
CA ILE A 375 5.13 -9.30 -31.10
C ILE A 375 5.64 -7.86 -31.15
N ALA A 376 4.75 -6.90 -31.42
CA ALA A 376 5.11 -5.50 -31.38
C ALA A 376 5.41 -5.03 -29.94
N PRO A 377 6.40 -4.14 -29.73
CA PRO A 377 6.86 -3.72 -28.40
C PRO A 377 5.76 -3.20 -27.48
N GLU A 378 4.77 -2.53 -28.03
CA GLU A 378 3.61 -1.97 -27.31
C GLU A 378 2.72 -3.02 -26.62
N HIS A 379 2.74 -4.27 -27.13
CA HIS A 379 1.96 -5.37 -26.58
C HIS A 379 2.70 -6.15 -25.48
N ILE A 380 4.03 -6.15 -25.49
CA ILE A 380 4.86 -6.98 -24.60
C ILE A 380 4.51 -6.75 -23.11
N PRO A 381 4.39 -5.52 -22.59
CA PRO A 381 4.05 -5.30 -21.18
C PRO A 381 2.67 -5.84 -20.78
N ARG A 382 1.77 -5.99 -21.75
CA ARG A 382 0.37 -6.36 -21.55
C ARG A 382 0.09 -7.84 -21.72
N LEU A 383 1.02 -8.62 -22.29
CA LEU A 383 0.83 -10.03 -22.62
C LEU A 383 0.43 -10.89 -21.44
N THR A 384 0.83 -10.51 -20.22
CA THR A 384 0.50 -11.21 -18.98
C THR A 384 -0.78 -10.71 -18.31
N GLU A 385 -1.49 -9.72 -18.91
CA GLU A 385 -2.82 -9.31 -18.46
C GLU A 385 -3.85 -10.42 -18.80
N ARG A 386 -4.85 -10.58 -17.94
CA ARG A 386 -5.91 -11.59 -18.14
C ARG A 386 -6.74 -11.25 -19.37
N PHE A 387 -7.00 -12.24 -20.22
CA PHE A 387 -7.76 -12.11 -21.48
C PHE A 387 -7.12 -11.19 -22.52
N TYR A 388 -5.88 -10.72 -22.29
CA TYR A 388 -5.20 -9.89 -23.26
C TYR A 388 -4.77 -10.73 -24.48
N ARG A 389 -4.97 -10.19 -25.68
CA ARG A 389 -4.65 -10.83 -26.95
C ARG A 389 -4.27 -9.75 -27.95
N VAL A 390 -3.17 -9.94 -28.67
CA VAL A 390 -2.67 -9.00 -29.70
C VAL A 390 -3.67 -8.92 -30.87
N ASP A 391 -4.20 -10.06 -31.30
CA ASP A 391 -5.20 -10.16 -32.38
C ASP A 391 -6.35 -11.09 -31.97
N ARG A 392 -7.55 -10.52 -31.81
CA ARG A 392 -8.76 -11.25 -31.43
C ARG A 392 -9.30 -12.16 -32.53
N SER A 393 -9.02 -11.86 -33.82
CA SER A 393 -9.53 -12.64 -34.97
C SER A 393 -8.73 -13.92 -35.15
N ARG A 394 -7.42 -13.82 -35.25
CA ARG A 394 -6.50 -14.93 -35.46
C ARG A 394 -6.49 -15.89 -34.27
N SER A 395 -6.60 -15.35 -33.05
CA SER A 395 -6.60 -16.17 -31.85
C SER A 395 -7.91 -16.94 -31.62
N ARG A 396 -9.02 -16.59 -32.30
CA ARG A 396 -10.24 -17.44 -32.31
C ARG A 396 -10.03 -18.74 -33.08
N GLU A 397 -9.24 -18.70 -34.15
CA GLU A 397 -8.89 -19.88 -34.94
C GLU A 397 -7.89 -20.79 -34.22
N THR A 398 -6.94 -20.20 -33.48
CA THR A 398 -5.92 -20.98 -32.75
C THR A 398 -6.36 -21.45 -31.35
N GLY A 399 -7.57 -21.08 -30.89
CA GLY A 399 -8.17 -21.60 -29.63
C GLY A 399 -7.55 -21.08 -28.34
N GLY A 400 -6.81 -19.96 -28.36
CA GLY A 400 -6.24 -19.40 -27.13
C GLY A 400 -7.30 -18.73 -26.24
N THR A 401 -7.20 -18.92 -24.91
CA THR A 401 -8.10 -18.33 -23.91
C THR A 401 -7.73 -16.91 -23.50
N GLY A 402 -6.46 -16.52 -23.70
CA GLY A 402 -5.87 -15.28 -23.19
C GLY A 402 -5.57 -15.32 -21.68
N LEU A 403 -5.69 -16.49 -21.06
CA LEU A 403 -5.38 -16.70 -19.63
C LEU A 403 -4.02 -17.40 -19.41
N GLY A 404 -3.48 -18.10 -20.39
CA GLY A 404 -2.26 -18.90 -20.24
C GLY A 404 -1.06 -18.13 -19.75
N LEU A 405 -0.75 -16.93 -20.32
CA LEU A 405 0.37 -16.11 -19.83
C LEU A 405 0.10 -15.44 -18.49
N ALA A 406 -1.16 -15.17 -18.15
CA ALA A 406 -1.53 -14.74 -16.81
C ALA A 406 -1.29 -15.85 -15.77
N ILE A 407 -1.63 -17.10 -16.10
CA ILE A 407 -1.33 -18.28 -15.28
C ILE A 407 0.19 -18.42 -15.11
N VAL A 408 0.97 -18.31 -16.19
CA VAL A 408 2.44 -18.33 -16.14
C VAL A 408 2.95 -17.27 -15.14
N LYS A 409 2.54 -16.02 -15.28
CA LYS A 409 2.95 -14.94 -14.38
C LYS A 409 2.64 -15.24 -12.91
N HIS A 410 1.41 -15.68 -12.61
CA HIS A 410 1.01 -16.03 -11.24
C HIS A 410 1.84 -17.17 -10.65
N VAL A 411 2.02 -18.25 -11.42
CA VAL A 411 2.84 -19.39 -10.98
C VAL A 411 4.28 -18.96 -10.71
N LEU A 412 4.89 -18.18 -11.62
CA LEU A 412 6.27 -17.74 -11.46
C LEU A 412 6.45 -16.82 -10.25
N GLN A 413 5.53 -15.88 -10.03
CA GLN A 413 5.55 -15.01 -8.85
C GLN A 413 5.45 -15.81 -7.55
N ARG A 414 4.61 -16.84 -7.49
CA ARG A 414 4.48 -17.74 -6.34
C ARG A 414 5.76 -18.54 -6.05
N HIS A 415 6.52 -18.86 -7.11
CA HIS A 415 7.79 -19.63 -7.02
C HIS A 415 9.03 -18.69 -6.93
N GLY A 416 8.86 -17.38 -6.88
CA GLY A 416 9.97 -16.42 -6.86
C GLY A 416 10.77 -16.38 -8.17
N ALA A 417 10.19 -16.88 -9.27
CA ALA A 417 10.79 -16.86 -10.61
C ALA A 417 10.35 -15.62 -11.40
N THR A 418 11.11 -15.23 -12.42
CA THR A 418 10.83 -14.09 -13.28
C THR A 418 10.60 -14.52 -14.72
N LEU A 419 9.72 -13.80 -15.44
CA LEU A 419 9.45 -13.98 -16.86
C LEU A 419 10.01 -12.77 -17.64
N ASP A 420 10.86 -13.05 -18.60
CA ASP A 420 11.35 -12.08 -19.57
C ASP A 420 10.87 -12.44 -20.99
N ILE A 421 10.46 -11.44 -21.75
CA ILE A 421 9.92 -11.62 -23.10
C ILE A 421 10.69 -10.72 -24.06
N ALA A 422 11.39 -11.34 -25.00
CA ALA A 422 12.04 -10.65 -26.12
C ALA A 422 11.40 -11.05 -27.42
N SER A 423 10.97 -10.09 -28.23
CA SER A 423 10.33 -10.37 -29.52
C SER A 423 10.65 -9.30 -30.56
N THR A 424 10.74 -9.74 -31.80
CA THR A 424 10.89 -8.85 -32.95
C THR A 424 9.86 -9.22 -34.02
N LEU A 425 9.08 -8.26 -34.43
CA LEU A 425 8.03 -8.46 -35.42
C LEU A 425 8.63 -9.08 -36.72
N GLY A 426 8.04 -10.16 -37.21
CA GLY A 426 8.49 -10.91 -38.39
C GLY A 426 9.66 -11.87 -38.16
N LYS A 427 10.25 -11.95 -36.92
CA LYS A 427 11.39 -12.84 -36.66
C LYS A 427 11.05 -13.93 -35.64
N GLY A 428 10.08 -13.69 -34.74
CA GLY A 428 9.71 -14.62 -33.70
C GLY A 428 9.86 -14.03 -32.29
N SER A 429 9.70 -14.89 -31.27
CA SER A 429 9.74 -14.50 -29.89
C SER A 429 10.58 -15.47 -29.04
N VAL A 430 11.08 -14.95 -27.92
CA VAL A 430 11.78 -15.71 -26.88
C VAL A 430 11.10 -15.43 -25.55
N PHE A 431 10.57 -16.46 -24.92
CA PHE A 431 10.04 -16.41 -23.56
C PHE A 431 11.00 -17.10 -22.63
N SER A 432 11.56 -16.36 -21.65
CA SER A 432 12.57 -16.86 -20.72
C SER A 432 12.08 -16.78 -19.29
N VAL A 433 12.15 -17.91 -18.58
CA VAL A 433 11.82 -18.02 -17.16
C VAL A 433 13.09 -18.26 -16.37
N THR A 434 13.40 -17.38 -15.44
CA THR A 434 14.55 -17.51 -14.55
C THR A 434 14.10 -18.00 -13.17
N PHE A 435 14.53 -19.20 -12.78
CA PHE A 435 14.33 -19.75 -11.45
C PHE A 435 15.49 -19.39 -10.54
N PRO A 436 15.27 -18.90 -9.32
CA PRO A 436 16.34 -18.54 -8.41
C PRO A 436 17.08 -19.77 -7.85
N ALA A 437 18.35 -19.62 -7.54
CA ALA A 437 19.20 -20.71 -7.06
C ALA A 437 18.67 -21.46 -5.83
N ASN A 438 17.99 -20.76 -4.92
CA ASN A 438 17.41 -21.35 -3.71
C ASN A 438 16.24 -22.31 -4.01
N ARG A 439 15.64 -22.28 -5.20
CA ARG A 439 14.59 -23.20 -5.67
C ARG A 439 15.14 -24.39 -6.44
N LEU A 440 16.44 -24.51 -6.57
CA LEU A 440 17.09 -25.52 -7.39
C LEU A 440 18.04 -26.37 -6.53
N ARG A 441 18.00 -27.68 -6.71
CA ARG A 441 19.02 -28.57 -6.18
C ARG A 441 19.54 -29.49 -7.28
N GLY A 442 20.86 -29.72 -7.33
CA GLY A 442 21.47 -30.71 -8.22
C GLY A 442 21.34 -32.10 -7.64
N PHE A 443 21.27 -33.13 -8.46
CA PHE A 443 21.62 -34.47 -7.99
C PHE A 443 23.11 -34.45 -7.66
N ALA A 444 23.49 -34.82 -6.43
CA ALA A 444 24.85 -35.23 -6.15
C ALA A 444 25.13 -36.42 -7.06
N LEU A 445 26.03 -36.28 -8.02
CA LEU A 445 26.56 -37.45 -8.73
C LEU A 445 27.07 -38.39 -7.65
N PRO A 446 26.64 -39.68 -7.58
CA PRO A 446 27.29 -40.63 -6.73
C PRO A 446 28.75 -40.70 -7.16
N GLY A 447 29.67 -40.29 -6.25
CA GLY A 447 31.10 -40.33 -6.44
C GLY A 447 31.62 -41.76 -6.63
#